data_f32cc43ca7afbd2c907082c62c30cc99
#
_entry.id   f32cc43ca7afbd2c907082c62c30cc99
#
_cell.length_a   1.000
_cell.length_b   1.000
_cell.length_c   1.000
_cell.angle_alpha   90.00
_cell.angle_beta   90.00
_cell.angle_gamma   90.00
#
_symmetry.space_group_name_H-M   'P 1'
#
loop_
_entity.id
_entity.type
_entity.pdbx_description
1 polymer ?
#
loop_
_entity_poly.entity_id
_entity_poly.type
_entity_poly.pdbx_seq_one_letter_code
_entity_poly.pdbx_strand_id
1 'polypeptide(L)'
;MTPEIIEFQTGLNYLKSQVKHLPKKPGVYRMFDADGQALYVGKAKWLSTRVTSYTQSNRLTNRLLRMVAETRHLEITVTHSEVEALLLESNLIKKLKPRYNILLKDDKSFAYIIVTEDHQFPQLTKHRGTRRKAASYYGPFASANAVNKTLASLSRAFLLRNCSDSIFASRTRPCLQYQIKRCTAPCVDKVAKSDYEKQVNAAKEFLSGFSDKVQRDYATQMQNASDALEFETAAIWRNRIKALTAIQANQDINLKSLQEADIIAASISGGICCVQVFFIRNACNYGNTAFFPRTNSSEDIKSVVTAFIGQFYSDKIPASLILVSELPNEVGLLESALSKQAASKIEISKPERGDRRKIMTMAVRNAEEAIVRKLADTASHRRLLDELTNVLELDEPPSRIEIYDNSHIQGAFPVGAMVVATPDGFAKSAYRKFNMRNEGKYAVQDGDDFAMMRQMIYRRFE
;
A
#
# COMPACT_ATOMS: atom_id res chain seq x y z
N MET A 1 -43.96 -21.00 3.54
CA MET A 1 -42.91 -19.99 3.20
C MET A 1 -41.57 -20.57 3.62
N THR A 2 -40.57 -20.54 2.77
CA THR A 2 -39.21 -20.98 3.15
C THR A 2 -38.60 -19.99 4.15
N PRO A 3 -37.69 -20.40 5.03
CA PRO A 3 -37.00 -19.50 5.97
C PRO A 3 -36.40 -18.25 5.31
N GLU A 4 -35.84 -18.40 4.11
CA GLU A 4 -35.25 -17.31 3.33
C GLU A 4 -36.27 -16.23 2.92
N ILE A 5 -37.51 -16.63 2.61
CA ILE A 5 -38.61 -15.69 2.26
C ILE A 5 -39.04 -14.92 3.51
N ILE A 6 -39.07 -15.54 4.68
CA ILE A 6 -39.44 -14.90 5.96
C ILE A 6 -38.37 -13.89 6.35
N GLU A 7 -37.08 -14.21 6.24
CA GLU A 7 -35.97 -13.29 6.51
C GLU A 7 -35.96 -12.08 5.57
N PHE A 8 -36.21 -12.30 4.27
CA PHE A 8 -36.28 -11.21 3.32
C PHE A 8 -37.45 -10.25 3.63
N GLN A 9 -38.64 -10.78 3.95
CA GLN A 9 -39.78 -9.95 4.31
C GLN A 9 -39.52 -9.16 5.59
N THR A 10 -38.82 -9.73 6.57
CA THR A 10 -38.46 -9.05 7.82
C THR A 10 -37.58 -7.85 7.56
N GLY A 11 -36.46 -8.01 6.84
CA GLY A 11 -35.55 -6.92 6.50
C GLY A 11 -36.21 -5.86 5.60
N LEU A 12 -36.99 -6.30 4.61
CA LEU A 12 -37.73 -5.41 3.74
C LEU A 12 -38.75 -4.54 4.49
N ASN A 13 -39.53 -5.13 5.42
CA ASN A 13 -40.50 -4.42 6.21
C ASN A 13 -39.85 -3.43 7.17
N TYR A 14 -38.71 -3.83 7.77
CA TYR A 14 -37.88 -2.93 8.57
C TYR A 14 -37.44 -1.69 7.72
N LEU A 15 -36.83 -1.88 6.57
CA LEU A 15 -36.40 -0.76 5.73
C LEU A 15 -37.59 0.12 5.28
N LYS A 16 -38.73 -0.46 4.94
CA LYS A 16 -39.96 0.30 4.59
C LYS A 16 -40.44 1.18 5.75
N SER A 17 -40.33 0.73 6.99
CA SER A 17 -40.68 1.54 8.16
C SER A 17 -39.72 2.71 8.35
N GLN A 18 -38.41 2.48 8.14
CA GLN A 18 -37.38 3.50 8.35
C GLN A 18 -37.40 4.60 7.26
N VAL A 19 -37.70 4.25 6.00
CA VAL A 19 -37.70 5.19 4.87
C VAL A 19 -38.60 6.41 5.11
N LYS A 20 -39.70 6.24 5.83
CA LYS A 20 -40.65 7.32 6.15
C LYS A 20 -40.04 8.45 6.97
N HIS A 21 -38.98 8.16 7.73
CA HIS A 21 -38.32 9.09 8.65
C HIS A 21 -37.00 9.63 8.12
N LEU A 22 -36.55 9.19 6.94
CA LEU A 22 -35.27 9.60 6.38
C LEU A 22 -35.30 10.99 5.76
N PRO A 23 -34.30 11.84 6.04
CA PRO A 23 -34.23 13.18 5.48
C PRO A 23 -33.86 13.14 3.98
N LYS A 24 -34.36 14.12 3.25
CA LYS A 24 -34.00 14.35 1.85
C LYS A 24 -32.74 15.27 1.79
N LYS A 25 -31.63 14.74 2.34
CA LYS A 25 -30.33 15.43 2.46
C LYS A 25 -29.19 14.49 2.09
N PRO A 26 -28.00 15.04 1.73
CA PRO A 26 -26.80 14.24 1.52
C PRO A 26 -26.37 13.54 2.81
N GLY A 27 -25.78 12.34 2.66
CA GLY A 27 -25.27 11.64 3.83
C GLY A 27 -24.83 10.20 3.54
N VAL A 28 -24.48 9.51 4.60
CA VAL A 28 -24.07 8.10 4.59
C VAL A 28 -25.07 7.29 5.40
N TYR A 29 -25.45 6.13 4.90
CA TYR A 29 -26.26 5.13 5.59
C TYR A 29 -25.45 3.86 5.83
N ARG A 30 -25.73 3.19 6.93
CA ARG A 30 -25.09 1.93 7.35
C ARG A 30 -26.17 0.92 7.68
N MET A 31 -26.07 -0.28 7.12
CA MET A 31 -26.95 -1.40 7.39
C MET A 31 -26.22 -2.43 8.24
N PHE A 32 -26.87 -2.94 9.25
CA PHE A 32 -26.34 -3.92 10.21
C PHE A 32 -27.26 -5.13 10.31
N ASP A 33 -26.69 -6.28 10.65
CA ASP A 33 -27.43 -7.49 10.98
C ASP A 33 -27.95 -7.48 12.44
N ALA A 34 -28.47 -8.62 12.89
CA ALA A 34 -28.98 -8.81 14.25
C ALA A 34 -27.87 -8.76 15.31
N ASP A 35 -26.66 -9.12 14.97
CA ASP A 35 -25.50 -9.15 15.87
C ASP A 35 -24.74 -7.81 15.88
N GLY A 36 -25.24 -6.79 15.17
CA GLY A 36 -24.62 -5.47 15.07
C GLY A 36 -23.41 -5.43 14.14
N GLN A 37 -23.21 -6.45 13.29
CA GLN A 37 -22.15 -6.44 12.29
C GLN A 37 -22.56 -5.59 11.09
N ALA A 38 -21.63 -4.78 10.58
CA ALA A 38 -21.90 -3.94 9.43
C ALA A 38 -22.02 -4.78 8.14
N LEU A 39 -23.18 -4.74 7.54
CA LEU A 39 -23.47 -5.39 6.26
C LEU A 39 -23.05 -4.52 5.09
N TYR A 40 -23.42 -3.24 5.11
CA TYR A 40 -23.22 -2.33 4.01
C TYR A 40 -23.10 -0.87 4.49
N VAL A 41 -22.24 -0.12 3.83
CA VAL A 41 -22.11 1.33 3.96
C VAL A 41 -22.30 1.95 2.60
N GLY A 42 -23.12 2.98 2.47
CA GLY A 42 -23.32 3.67 1.21
C GLY A 42 -23.59 5.16 1.39
N LYS A 43 -23.12 5.96 0.43
CA LYS A 43 -23.45 7.38 0.33
C LYS A 43 -24.75 7.62 -0.42
N ALA A 44 -25.33 8.76 -0.21
CA ALA A 44 -26.49 9.24 -0.97
C ALA A 44 -26.46 10.75 -1.13
N LYS A 45 -26.89 11.24 -2.29
CA LYS A 45 -27.25 12.66 -2.48
C LYS A 45 -28.57 12.98 -1.75
N TRP A 46 -29.46 11.99 -1.72
CA TRP A 46 -30.76 12.04 -1.02
C TRP A 46 -30.94 10.73 -0.28
N LEU A 47 -30.73 10.72 1.05
CA LEU A 47 -30.80 9.51 1.89
C LEU A 47 -32.11 8.78 1.72
N SER A 48 -33.25 9.49 1.79
CA SER A 48 -34.58 8.90 1.62
C SER A 48 -34.72 8.18 0.27
N THR A 49 -34.37 8.82 -0.83
CA THR A 49 -34.51 8.25 -2.19
C THR A 49 -33.61 7.01 -2.35
N ARG A 50 -32.37 7.08 -1.86
CA ARG A 50 -31.41 5.98 -1.97
C ARG A 50 -31.84 4.77 -1.17
N VAL A 51 -32.25 4.94 0.09
CA VAL A 51 -32.69 3.82 0.92
C VAL A 51 -34.02 3.25 0.40
N THR A 52 -34.93 4.08 -0.13
CA THR A 52 -36.15 3.60 -0.80
C THR A 52 -35.85 2.66 -1.96
N SER A 53 -34.77 2.87 -2.71
CA SER A 53 -34.41 1.98 -3.83
C SER A 53 -34.21 0.52 -3.39
N TYR A 54 -33.78 0.27 -2.16
CA TYR A 54 -33.62 -1.07 -1.60
C TYR A 54 -34.96 -1.74 -1.23
N THR A 55 -36.04 -1.00 -1.17
CA THR A 55 -37.39 -1.56 -0.94
C THR A 55 -38.07 -2.03 -2.23
N GLN A 56 -37.46 -1.81 -3.40
CA GLN A 56 -37.96 -2.21 -4.71
C GLN A 56 -37.28 -3.51 -5.17
N SER A 57 -37.74 -4.64 -4.66
CA SER A 57 -37.11 -5.97 -4.85
C SER A 57 -36.81 -6.33 -6.31
N ASN A 58 -37.70 -5.93 -7.25
CA ASN A 58 -37.59 -6.27 -8.68
C ASN A 58 -36.38 -5.61 -9.37
N ARG A 59 -35.71 -4.66 -8.72
CA ARG A 59 -34.56 -3.93 -9.25
C ARG A 59 -33.24 -4.29 -8.57
N LEU A 60 -33.28 -5.20 -7.58
CA LEU A 60 -32.12 -5.58 -6.80
C LEU A 60 -31.43 -6.83 -7.37
N THR A 61 -30.12 -6.81 -7.36
CA THR A 61 -29.31 -8.02 -7.62
C THR A 61 -29.47 -9.02 -6.46
N ASN A 62 -29.22 -10.31 -6.71
CA ASN A 62 -29.29 -11.37 -5.69
C ASN A 62 -28.48 -11.03 -4.43
N ARG A 63 -27.33 -10.36 -4.59
CA ARG A 63 -26.50 -9.88 -3.50
C ARG A 63 -27.22 -8.84 -2.64
N LEU A 64 -27.83 -7.84 -3.26
CA LEU A 64 -28.58 -6.79 -2.56
C LEU A 64 -29.85 -7.34 -1.91
N LEU A 65 -30.47 -8.34 -2.51
CA LEU A 65 -31.60 -9.06 -1.91
C LEU A 65 -31.18 -9.76 -0.61
N ARG A 66 -30.03 -10.45 -0.60
CA ARG A 66 -29.47 -11.05 0.62
C ARG A 66 -29.12 -10.02 1.68
N MET A 67 -28.46 -8.93 1.28
CA MET A 67 -28.16 -7.81 2.17
C MET A 67 -29.42 -7.24 2.82
N VAL A 68 -30.49 -7.03 2.05
CA VAL A 68 -31.77 -6.57 2.58
C VAL A 68 -32.40 -7.61 3.53
N ALA A 69 -32.32 -8.90 3.18
CA ALA A 69 -32.82 -9.98 4.03
C ALA A 69 -32.14 -10.01 5.42
N GLU A 70 -30.83 -9.82 5.45
CA GLU A 70 -30.02 -9.82 6.68
C GLU A 70 -30.13 -8.50 7.46
N THR A 71 -30.59 -7.39 6.86
CA THR A 71 -30.65 -6.08 7.53
C THR A 71 -31.67 -6.06 8.69
N ARG A 72 -31.19 -5.68 9.87
CA ARG A 72 -32.02 -5.52 11.08
C ARG A 72 -31.92 -4.12 11.68
N HIS A 73 -30.88 -3.39 11.38
CA HIS A 73 -30.68 -2.03 11.86
C HIS A 73 -30.15 -1.12 10.78
N LEU A 74 -30.58 0.15 10.78
CA LEU A 74 -30.16 1.20 9.83
C LEU A 74 -29.74 2.44 10.62
N GLU A 75 -28.52 2.88 10.38
CA GLU A 75 -28.03 4.16 10.89
C GLU A 75 -27.76 5.12 9.75
N ILE A 76 -28.01 6.40 10.00
CA ILE A 76 -27.71 7.45 9.04
C ILE A 76 -26.81 8.52 9.66
N THR A 77 -25.99 9.14 8.81
CA THR A 77 -25.24 10.36 9.14
C THR A 77 -25.48 11.37 8.04
N VAL A 78 -26.12 12.49 8.37
CA VAL A 78 -26.33 13.59 7.43
C VAL A 78 -25.04 14.38 7.29
N THR A 79 -24.70 14.78 6.06
CA THR A 79 -23.53 15.60 5.76
C THR A 79 -23.96 16.92 5.11
N HIS A 80 -23.06 17.90 5.08
CA HIS A 80 -23.35 19.19 4.43
C HIS A 80 -23.28 19.11 2.91
N SER A 81 -22.50 18.16 2.37
CA SER A 81 -22.31 17.99 0.93
C SER A 81 -22.16 16.52 0.54
N GLU A 82 -22.36 16.25 -0.75
CA GLU A 82 -22.13 14.91 -1.32
C GLU A 82 -20.64 14.51 -1.30
N VAL A 83 -19.74 15.49 -1.40
CA VAL A 83 -18.29 15.29 -1.26
C VAL A 83 -17.96 14.79 0.15
N GLU A 84 -18.53 15.38 1.19
CA GLU A 84 -18.35 14.92 2.57
C GLU A 84 -18.94 13.52 2.76
N ALA A 85 -20.09 13.24 2.14
CA ALA A 85 -20.68 11.89 2.18
C ALA A 85 -19.75 10.85 1.57
N LEU A 86 -19.11 11.15 0.43
CA LEU A 86 -18.15 10.25 -0.22
C LEU A 86 -16.92 9.96 0.65
N LEU A 87 -16.34 11.01 1.26
CA LEU A 87 -15.19 10.85 2.14
C LEU A 87 -15.55 10.05 3.41
N LEU A 88 -16.71 10.34 3.99
CA LEU A 88 -17.20 9.62 5.16
C LEU A 88 -17.50 8.15 4.85
N GLU A 89 -18.14 7.86 3.71
CA GLU A 89 -18.39 6.50 3.22
C GLU A 89 -17.09 5.70 3.13
N SER A 90 -16.07 6.24 2.45
CA SER A 90 -14.77 5.57 2.28
C SER A 90 -14.10 5.27 3.63
N ASN A 91 -14.13 6.21 4.57
CA ASN A 91 -13.58 6.04 5.92
C ASN A 91 -14.35 4.97 6.71
N LEU A 92 -15.68 4.95 6.62
CA LEU A 92 -16.51 3.98 7.30
C LEU A 92 -16.35 2.57 6.72
N ILE A 93 -16.26 2.43 5.40
CA ILE A 93 -15.97 1.14 4.74
C ILE A 93 -14.63 0.59 5.24
N LYS A 94 -13.60 1.43 5.33
CA LYS A 94 -12.28 1.06 5.81
C LYS A 94 -12.29 0.63 7.29
N LYS A 95 -13.03 1.34 8.12
CA LYS A 95 -13.15 1.08 9.57
C LYS A 95 -13.99 -0.15 9.87
N LEU A 96 -15.18 -0.25 9.27
CA LEU A 96 -16.19 -1.27 9.59
C LEU A 96 -16.00 -2.56 8.75
N LYS A 97 -15.36 -2.48 7.60
CA LYS A 97 -15.13 -3.61 6.67
C LYS A 97 -16.42 -4.38 6.34
N PRO A 98 -17.49 -3.72 5.92
CA PRO A 98 -18.80 -4.31 5.78
C PRO A 98 -18.80 -5.42 4.72
N ARG A 99 -19.58 -6.47 5.00
CA ARG A 99 -19.59 -7.73 4.22
C ARG A 99 -19.97 -7.53 2.75
N TYR A 100 -20.87 -6.61 2.48
CA TYR A 100 -21.45 -6.35 1.16
C TYR A 100 -20.82 -5.14 0.42
N ASN A 101 -19.73 -4.55 0.90
CA ASN A 101 -18.96 -3.55 0.16
C ASN A 101 -17.75 -4.18 -0.54
N ILE A 102 -17.31 -3.51 -1.59
CA ILE A 102 -15.98 -3.76 -2.18
C ILE A 102 -14.94 -3.31 -1.17
N LEU A 103 -14.01 -4.19 -0.78
CA LEU A 103 -13.01 -3.90 0.24
C LEU A 103 -11.59 -3.98 -0.32
N LEU A 104 -10.81 -2.95 -0.06
CA LEU A 104 -9.38 -2.95 -0.30
C LEU A 104 -8.65 -3.62 0.89
N LYS A 105 -8.16 -4.85 0.69
CA LYS A 105 -7.56 -5.67 1.77
C LYS A 105 -6.20 -5.18 2.27
N ASP A 106 -5.36 -4.64 1.38
CA ASP A 106 -3.98 -4.25 1.67
C ASP A 106 -3.80 -2.74 1.58
N ASP A 107 -4.08 -2.04 2.68
CA ASP A 107 -3.96 -0.58 2.77
C ASP A 107 -2.73 -0.18 3.60
N LYS A 108 -1.55 -0.69 3.21
CA LYS A 108 -0.29 -0.28 3.83
C LYS A 108 0.19 1.04 3.24
N SER A 109 0.71 1.92 4.10
CA SER A 109 1.39 3.13 3.65
C SER A 109 2.58 2.78 2.77
N PHE A 110 2.81 3.57 1.72
CA PHE A 110 3.96 3.40 0.84
C PHE A 110 5.26 3.84 1.51
N ALA A 111 6.36 3.28 1.04
CA ALA A 111 7.67 3.74 1.46
C ALA A 111 8.11 4.92 0.58
N TYR A 112 8.82 5.86 1.19
CA TYR A 112 9.43 7.02 0.55
C TYR A 112 10.93 6.99 0.80
N ILE A 113 11.69 7.60 -0.09
CA ILE A 113 13.05 8.05 0.19
C ILE A 113 12.93 9.46 0.72
N ILE A 114 13.60 9.77 1.82
CA ILE A 114 13.66 11.10 2.38
C ILE A 114 15.09 11.60 2.49
N VAL A 115 15.24 12.91 2.30
CA VAL A 115 16.44 13.67 2.67
C VAL A 115 16.01 14.55 3.85
N THR A 116 16.60 14.34 5.02
CA THR A 116 16.27 15.11 6.24
C THR A 116 16.79 16.54 6.11
N GLU A 117 16.15 17.50 6.78
CA GLU A 117 16.49 18.94 6.70
C GLU A 117 16.73 19.53 8.09
N ASP A 118 16.62 18.75 9.14
CA ASP A 118 16.76 19.10 10.54
C ASP A 118 18.19 18.97 11.09
N HIS A 119 19.16 18.58 10.26
CA HIS A 119 20.55 18.40 10.64
C HIS A 119 21.49 19.04 9.60
N GLN A 120 22.63 19.63 10.05
CA GLN A 120 23.61 20.26 9.16
C GLN A 120 24.21 19.32 8.09
N PHE A 121 24.19 18.01 8.34
CA PHE A 121 24.52 16.97 7.37
C PHE A 121 23.27 16.11 7.13
N PRO A 122 22.43 16.42 6.12
CA PRO A 122 21.21 15.68 5.81
C PRO A 122 21.44 14.19 5.66
N GLN A 123 20.49 13.40 6.15
CA GLN A 123 20.48 11.93 6.01
C GLN A 123 19.64 11.52 4.80
N LEU A 124 20.15 10.57 4.00
CA LEU A 124 19.36 9.89 2.96
C LEU A 124 18.85 8.56 3.51
N THR A 125 17.54 8.42 3.70
CA THR A 125 16.97 7.23 4.32
C THR A 125 15.57 6.87 3.81
N LYS A 126 15.10 5.69 4.19
CA LYS A 126 13.74 5.23 3.94
C LYS A 126 12.79 5.71 5.04
N HIS A 127 11.62 6.17 4.63
CA HIS A 127 10.55 6.54 5.55
C HIS A 127 9.23 5.86 5.17
N ARG A 128 8.43 5.52 6.18
CA ARG A 128 7.08 5.01 6.05
C ARG A 128 6.22 5.53 7.21
N GLY A 129 4.98 5.89 6.94
CA GLY A 129 4.04 6.41 7.93
C GLY A 129 3.89 7.92 7.86
N THR A 130 3.57 8.54 8.99
CA THR A 130 3.30 9.98 9.07
C THR A 130 4.50 10.81 8.61
N ARG A 131 4.27 11.82 7.78
CA ARG A 131 5.32 12.69 7.25
C ARG A 131 5.96 13.53 8.36
N ARG A 132 7.28 13.62 8.36
CA ARG A 132 8.06 14.56 9.20
C ARG A 132 7.98 15.95 8.58
N LYS A 133 7.96 17.01 9.40
CA LYS A 133 7.87 18.40 8.93
C LYS A 133 9.15 18.87 8.21
N ALA A 134 10.33 18.39 8.64
CA ALA A 134 11.63 18.83 8.14
C ALA A 134 12.31 17.74 7.31
N ALA A 135 11.74 17.40 6.14
CA ALA A 135 12.33 16.45 5.20
C ALA A 135 11.75 16.63 3.78
N SER A 136 12.58 16.45 2.77
CA SER A 136 12.16 16.32 1.37
C SER A 136 11.78 14.88 1.08
N TYR A 137 10.62 14.64 0.45
CA TYR A 137 10.04 13.31 0.19
C TYR A 137 10.06 12.97 -1.29
N TYR A 138 10.53 11.78 -1.63
CA TYR A 138 10.59 11.25 -2.99
C TYR A 138 9.90 9.89 -3.03
N GLY A 139 8.95 9.72 -3.94
CA GLY A 139 8.08 8.55 -4.04
C GLY A 139 6.62 8.95 -4.28
N PRO A 140 5.64 8.08 -4.05
CA PRO A 140 5.71 6.80 -3.33
C PRO A 140 6.39 5.68 -4.12
N PHE A 141 7.11 4.78 -3.42
CA PHE A 141 7.68 3.58 -4.01
C PHE A 141 6.75 2.39 -3.82
N ALA A 142 6.54 1.63 -4.87
CA ALA A 142 5.65 0.49 -4.88
C ALA A 142 6.04 -0.63 -3.90
N SER A 143 7.32 -0.84 -3.64
CA SER A 143 7.79 -1.88 -2.73
C SER A 143 8.99 -1.46 -1.88
N ALA A 144 9.13 -2.08 -0.70
CA ALA A 144 10.27 -1.87 0.18
C ALA A 144 11.61 -2.30 -0.47
N ASN A 145 11.59 -3.34 -1.32
CA ASN A 145 12.78 -3.79 -2.06
C ASN A 145 13.22 -2.75 -3.10
N ALA A 146 12.27 -2.11 -3.80
CA ALA A 146 12.58 -1.04 -4.74
C ALA A 146 13.28 0.12 -4.03
N VAL A 147 12.76 0.57 -2.87
CA VAL A 147 13.39 1.60 -2.06
C VAL A 147 14.81 1.22 -1.64
N ASN A 148 15.00 0.00 -1.13
CA ASN A 148 16.32 -0.45 -0.65
C ASN A 148 17.34 -0.51 -1.80
N LYS A 149 16.96 -1.02 -2.98
CA LYS A 149 17.81 -1.04 -4.17
C LYS A 149 18.18 0.37 -4.63
N THR A 150 17.19 1.26 -4.70
CA THR A 150 17.42 2.66 -5.08
C THR A 150 18.34 3.37 -4.07
N LEU A 151 18.11 3.21 -2.76
CA LEU A 151 18.98 3.77 -1.72
C LEU A 151 20.41 3.26 -1.80
N ALA A 152 20.60 1.96 -2.08
CA ALA A 152 21.94 1.40 -2.27
C ALA A 152 22.68 2.02 -3.48
N SER A 153 21.99 2.29 -4.57
CA SER A 153 22.56 2.96 -5.75
C SER A 153 22.80 4.45 -5.49
N LEU A 154 21.85 5.15 -4.83
CA LEU A 154 22.02 6.56 -4.44
C LEU A 154 23.20 6.75 -3.48
N SER A 155 23.40 5.85 -2.52
CA SER A 155 24.55 5.89 -1.62
C SER A 155 25.88 5.74 -2.33
N ARG A 156 25.94 4.98 -3.44
CA ARG A 156 27.14 4.87 -4.28
C ARG A 156 27.37 6.12 -5.15
N ALA A 157 26.29 6.76 -5.62
CA ALA A 157 26.37 7.91 -6.50
C ALA A 157 26.69 9.19 -5.74
N PHE A 158 26.03 9.43 -4.59
CA PHE A 158 26.05 10.70 -3.87
C PHE A 158 26.84 10.67 -2.56
N LEU A 159 27.21 9.49 -2.06
CA LEU A 159 28.02 9.28 -0.85
C LEU A 159 27.43 9.92 0.42
N LEU A 160 26.10 10.03 0.51
CA LEU A 160 25.41 10.62 1.64
C LEU A 160 25.29 9.63 2.82
N ARG A 161 25.29 10.18 4.04
CA ARG A 161 25.10 9.37 5.23
C ARG A 161 23.69 8.75 5.27
N ASN A 162 23.63 7.54 5.80
CA ASN A 162 22.38 6.83 6.06
C ASN A 162 22.18 6.49 7.55
N CYS A 163 23.16 6.82 8.41
CA CYS A 163 23.10 6.58 9.85
C CYS A 163 22.19 7.60 10.56
N SER A 164 21.59 7.21 11.69
CA SER A 164 20.81 8.09 12.56
C SER A 164 21.68 9.17 13.20
N ASP A 165 21.05 10.26 13.68
CA ASP A 165 21.77 11.37 14.33
C ASP A 165 22.48 10.92 15.61
N SER A 166 21.90 9.98 16.37
CA SER A 166 22.53 9.38 17.54
C SER A 166 23.82 8.62 17.19
N ILE A 167 23.80 7.83 16.11
CA ILE A 167 25.00 7.14 15.62
C ILE A 167 26.01 8.13 15.05
N PHE A 168 25.55 9.20 14.39
CA PHE A 168 26.42 10.24 13.86
C PHE A 168 27.19 10.94 14.98
N ALA A 169 26.51 11.38 16.02
CA ALA A 169 27.09 12.09 17.16
C ALA A 169 28.05 11.22 18.00
N SER A 170 27.86 9.91 18.04
CA SER A 170 28.69 9.00 18.82
C SER A 170 29.97 8.54 18.11
N ARG A 171 30.20 8.94 16.84
CA ARG A 171 31.33 8.45 16.06
C ARG A 171 32.63 9.21 16.34
N THR A 172 33.70 8.45 16.58
CA THR A 172 35.07 8.94 16.74
C THR A 172 36.01 8.51 15.62
N ARG A 173 35.55 7.58 14.75
CA ARG A 173 36.31 7.06 13.60
C ARG A 173 35.38 6.79 12.43
N PRO A 174 35.88 6.83 11.15
CA PRO A 174 35.09 6.47 9.97
C PRO A 174 34.52 5.05 10.09
N CYS A 175 33.27 4.88 9.69
CA CYS A 175 32.60 3.58 9.70
C CYS A 175 32.82 2.82 8.37
N LEU A 176 32.34 1.58 8.29
CA LEU A 176 32.41 0.74 7.09
C LEU A 176 31.88 1.43 5.84
N GLN A 177 30.82 2.28 5.94
CA GLN A 177 30.24 2.99 4.79
C GLN A 177 31.27 3.93 4.12
N TYR A 178 32.17 4.53 4.89
CA TYR A 178 33.27 5.32 4.34
C TYR A 178 34.29 4.43 3.62
N GLN A 179 34.68 3.33 4.25
CA GLN A 179 35.66 2.41 3.67
C GLN A 179 35.19 1.81 2.35
N ILE A 180 33.91 1.44 2.25
CA ILE A 180 33.31 0.91 1.02
C ILE A 180 32.82 2.01 0.06
N LYS A 181 33.25 3.26 0.25
CA LYS A 181 32.95 4.43 -0.60
C LYS A 181 31.45 4.65 -0.84
N ARG A 182 30.66 4.63 0.25
CA ARG A 182 29.22 4.93 0.23
C ARG A 182 28.82 6.11 1.12
N CYS A 183 29.79 6.71 1.83
CA CYS A 183 29.61 7.89 2.66
C CYS A 183 30.92 8.65 2.71
N THR A 184 30.89 9.97 2.76
CA THR A 184 32.05 10.84 2.88
C THR A 184 32.53 11.04 4.33
N ALA A 185 31.91 10.35 5.31
CA ALA A 185 32.19 10.42 6.74
C ALA A 185 32.19 11.84 7.32
N PRO A 186 31.08 12.60 7.17
CA PRO A 186 30.97 13.93 7.77
C PRO A 186 30.96 13.91 9.31
N CYS A 187 30.67 12.74 9.91
CA CYS A 187 30.68 12.54 11.37
C CYS A 187 32.07 12.62 12.03
N VAL A 188 33.13 12.61 11.25
CA VAL A 188 34.53 12.72 11.68
C VAL A 188 35.32 13.67 10.78
N ASP A 189 34.64 14.69 10.27
CA ASP A 189 35.19 15.83 9.51
C ASP A 189 36.03 15.47 8.28
N LYS A 190 35.72 14.31 7.62
CA LYS A 190 36.41 13.89 6.39
C LYS A 190 35.91 14.62 5.14
N VAL A 191 34.88 15.43 5.23
CA VAL A 191 34.31 16.26 4.15
C VAL A 191 33.89 17.61 4.70
N ALA A 192 34.18 18.68 3.97
CA ALA A 192 33.70 20.03 4.30
C ALA A 192 32.16 20.09 4.14
N LYS A 193 31.52 20.93 4.97
CA LYS A 193 30.06 21.14 4.92
C LYS A 193 29.60 21.55 3.53
N SER A 194 30.32 22.49 2.88
CA SER A 194 30.00 22.99 1.54
C SER A 194 30.01 21.89 0.48
N ASP A 195 30.95 20.94 0.57
CA ASP A 195 31.03 19.84 -0.40
C ASP A 195 29.97 18.78 -0.13
N TYR A 196 29.62 18.54 1.14
CA TYR A 196 28.51 17.69 1.48
C TYR A 196 27.16 18.27 1.00
N GLU A 197 26.97 19.59 1.12
CA GLU A 197 25.78 20.29 0.60
C GLU A 197 25.67 20.16 -0.94
N LYS A 198 26.78 20.22 -1.69
CA LYS A 198 26.77 19.96 -3.14
C LYS A 198 26.27 18.52 -3.44
N GLN A 199 26.73 17.54 -2.66
CA GLN A 199 26.30 16.15 -2.82
C GLN A 199 24.79 15.99 -2.52
N VAL A 200 24.28 16.66 -1.46
CA VAL A 200 22.86 16.68 -1.11
C VAL A 200 22.03 17.30 -2.21
N ASN A 201 22.46 18.44 -2.75
CA ASN A 201 21.73 19.14 -3.81
C ASN A 201 21.71 18.29 -5.11
N ALA A 202 22.81 17.68 -5.48
CA ALA A 202 22.85 16.77 -6.63
C ALA A 202 21.90 15.55 -6.45
N ALA A 203 21.81 15.02 -5.22
CA ALA A 203 20.87 13.94 -4.92
C ALA A 203 19.41 14.41 -4.99
N LYS A 204 19.10 15.59 -4.45
CA LYS A 204 17.77 16.22 -4.53
C LYS A 204 17.40 16.49 -6.00
N GLU A 205 18.29 17.06 -6.80
CA GLU A 205 18.06 17.28 -8.24
C GLU A 205 17.79 15.99 -8.99
N PHE A 206 18.59 14.96 -8.78
CA PHE A 206 18.39 13.65 -9.39
C PHE A 206 17.02 13.05 -9.04
N LEU A 207 16.66 13.05 -7.75
CA LEU A 207 15.39 12.54 -7.26
C LEU A 207 14.18 13.40 -7.69
N SER A 208 14.43 14.67 -8.05
CA SER A 208 13.44 15.58 -8.61
C SER A 208 13.29 15.48 -10.13
N GLY A 209 13.94 14.48 -10.78
CA GLY A 209 13.78 14.21 -12.21
C GLY A 209 14.84 14.87 -13.12
N PHE A 210 15.76 15.68 -12.57
CA PHE A 210 16.85 16.31 -13.34
C PHE A 210 18.04 15.36 -13.52
N SER A 211 17.76 14.09 -13.75
CA SER A 211 18.76 13.02 -13.83
C SER A 211 19.80 13.25 -14.97
N ASP A 212 19.34 13.75 -16.13
CA ASP A 212 20.19 14.02 -17.28
C ASP A 212 21.19 15.16 -17.01
N LYS A 213 20.79 16.17 -16.21
CA LYS A 213 21.68 17.26 -15.78
C LYS A 213 22.78 16.70 -14.89
N VAL A 214 22.41 15.99 -13.83
CA VAL A 214 23.36 15.42 -12.86
C VAL A 214 24.34 14.45 -13.55
N GLN A 215 23.87 13.64 -14.50
CA GLN A 215 24.76 12.75 -15.24
C GLN A 215 25.73 13.49 -16.15
N ARG A 216 25.29 14.56 -16.83
CA ARG A 216 26.19 15.41 -17.63
C ARG A 216 27.25 16.09 -16.78
N ASP A 217 26.85 16.62 -15.61
CA ASP A 217 27.80 17.24 -14.68
C ASP A 217 28.86 16.23 -14.21
N TYR A 218 28.45 14.99 -13.89
CA TYR A 218 29.38 13.92 -13.51
C TYR A 218 30.24 13.46 -14.67
N ALA A 219 29.73 13.43 -15.91
CA ALA A 219 30.51 13.12 -17.11
C ALA A 219 31.58 14.20 -17.37
N THR A 220 31.26 15.48 -17.18
CA THR A 220 32.22 16.58 -17.27
C THR A 220 33.32 16.44 -16.22
N GLN A 221 32.96 16.12 -14.95
CA GLN A 221 33.97 15.88 -13.91
C GLN A 221 34.85 14.66 -14.21
N MET A 222 34.29 13.62 -14.79
CA MET A 222 35.05 12.44 -15.24
C MET A 222 36.04 12.81 -16.33
N GLN A 223 35.60 13.59 -17.33
CA GLN A 223 36.46 14.01 -18.44
C GLN A 223 37.58 14.93 -17.95
N ASN A 224 37.28 15.93 -17.13
CA ASN A 224 38.27 16.84 -16.55
C ASN A 224 39.36 16.10 -15.76
N ALA A 225 38.98 15.10 -14.96
CA ALA A 225 39.93 14.26 -14.24
C ALA A 225 40.76 13.39 -15.17
N SER A 226 40.15 12.88 -16.25
CA SER A 226 40.88 12.12 -17.27
C SER A 226 41.92 12.98 -18.03
N ASP A 227 41.53 14.20 -18.39
CA ASP A 227 42.42 15.16 -19.11
C ASP A 227 43.58 15.61 -18.21
N ALA A 228 43.33 15.68 -16.89
CA ALA A 228 44.35 15.92 -15.86
C ALA A 228 45.21 14.70 -15.54
N LEU A 229 44.99 13.55 -16.21
CA LEU A 229 45.66 12.25 -15.97
C LEU A 229 45.38 11.67 -14.56
N GLU A 230 44.34 12.15 -13.89
CA GLU A 230 43.85 11.65 -12.56
C GLU A 230 42.93 10.44 -12.77
N PHE A 231 43.42 9.32 -13.25
CA PHE A 231 42.64 8.17 -13.68
C PHE A 231 41.84 7.53 -12.53
N GLU A 232 42.31 7.56 -11.29
CA GLU A 232 41.59 7.07 -10.15
C GLU A 232 40.37 7.95 -9.85
N THR A 233 40.51 9.27 -9.94
CA THR A 233 39.42 10.25 -9.80
C THR A 233 38.38 10.07 -10.93
N ALA A 234 38.84 9.91 -12.18
CA ALA A 234 37.98 9.63 -13.31
C ALA A 234 37.20 8.31 -13.14
N ALA A 235 37.83 7.26 -12.62
CA ALA A 235 37.17 5.98 -12.31
C ALA A 235 36.10 6.12 -11.22
N ILE A 236 36.28 6.97 -10.21
CA ILE A 236 35.26 7.27 -9.19
C ILE A 236 34.04 7.89 -9.86
N TRP A 237 34.18 8.90 -10.70
CA TRP A 237 33.08 9.54 -11.42
C TRP A 237 32.35 8.57 -12.36
N ARG A 238 33.08 7.76 -13.12
CA ARG A 238 32.51 6.69 -13.94
C ARG A 238 31.63 5.73 -13.13
N ASN A 239 32.10 5.32 -11.95
CA ASN A 239 31.36 4.40 -11.08
C ASN A 239 30.09 5.06 -10.51
N ARG A 240 30.11 6.36 -10.22
CA ARG A 240 28.93 7.14 -9.83
C ARG A 240 27.91 7.21 -10.96
N ILE A 241 28.34 7.51 -12.18
CA ILE A 241 27.48 7.51 -13.38
C ILE A 241 26.85 6.12 -13.57
N LYS A 242 27.62 5.04 -13.48
CA LYS A 242 27.11 3.67 -13.52
C LYS A 242 26.00 3.40 -12.49
N ALA A 243 26.17 3.90 -11.27
CA ALA A 243 25.19 3.75 -10.21
C ALA A 243 23.88 4.49 -10.54
N LEU A 244 23.94 5.69 -11.13
CA LEU A 244 22.78 6.46 -11.58
C LEU A 244 22.07 5.78 -12.76
N THR A 245 22.83 5.32 -13.76
CA THR A 245 22.27 4.60 -14.92
C THR A 245 21.55 3.32 -14.50
N ALA A 246 22.05 2.61 -13.50
CA ALA A 246 21.39 1.41 -12.97
C ALA A 246 20.03 1.70 -12.32
N ILE A 247 19.81 2.92 -11.81
CA ILE A 247 18.47 3.33 -11.31
C ILE A 247 17.53 3.57 -12.49
N GLN A 248 18.03 4.19 -13.56
CA GLN A 248 17.22 4.52 -14.75
C GLN A 248 16.94 3.29 -15.64
N ALA A 249 17.88 2.34 -15.75
CA ALA A 249 17.70 1.13 -16.56
C ALA A 249 16.52 0.24 -16.10
N ASN A 250 16.07 0.38 -14.86
CA ASN A 250 14.86 -0.27 -14.37
C ASN A 250 13.55 0.49 -14.75
N GLN A 251 13.66 1.53 -15.57
CA GLN A 251 12.55 2.38 -16.02
C GLN A 251 12.30 2.14 -17.51
N ASP A 252 11.71 0.99 -17.85
CA ASP A 252 11.49 0.52 -19.25
C ASP A 252 10.57 1.42 -20.10
N ILE A 253 10.09 2.55 -19.57
CA ILE A 253 9.14 3.41 -20.28
C ILE A 253 9.65 4.85 -20.26
N ASN A 254 9.94 5.37 -21.46
CA ASN A 254 10.34 6.75 -21.66
C ASN A 254 9.09 7.66 -21.53
N LEU A 255 8.84 8.19 -20.34
CA LEU A 255 7.62 8.95 -19.98
C LEU A 255 7.80 10.46 -20.13
N LYS A 256 8.61 10.93 -21.08
CA LYS A 256 8.90 12.38 -21.27
C LYS A 256 7.63 13.25 -21.34
N SER A 257 6.52 12.68 -21.80
CA SER A 257 5.22 13.37 -21.91
C SER A 257 4.36 13.34 -20.63
N LEU A 258 4.78 12.60 -19.58
CA LEU A 258 3.98 12.38 -18.37
C LEU A 258 4.81 12.71 -17.12
N GLN A 259 4.74 13.97 -16.67
CA GLN A 259 5.54 14.45 -15.53
C GLN A 259 5.09 13.82 -14.21
N GLU A 260 3.78 13.85 -13.96
CA GLU A 260 3.20 13.32 -12.72
C GLU A 260 1.86 12.66 -13.00
N ALA A 261 1.73 11.37 -12.66
CA ALA A 261 0.47 10.64 -12.75
C ALA A 261 0.45 9.41 -11.87
N ASP A 262 -0.73 9.02 -11.43
CA ASP A 262 -1.03 7.68 -10.95
C ASP A 262 -1.82 6.94 -12.03
N ILE A 263 -1.38 5.72 -12.40
CA ILE A 263 -2.04 4.92 -13.44
C ILE A 263 -2.71 3.75 -12.75
N ILE A 264 -4.02 3.67 -12.85
CA ILE A 264 -4.86 2.68 -12.19
C ILE A 264 -5.54 1.82 -13.25
N ALA A 265 -5.09 0.59 -13.38
CA ALA A 265 -5.65 -0.38 -14.32
C ALA A 265 -6.33 -1.53 -13.57
N ALA A 266 -7.58 -1.81 -13.89
CA ALA A 266 -8.36 -2.89 -13.29
C ALA A 266 -8.66 -3.97 -14.33
N SER A 267 -8.61 -5.22 -13.89
CA SER A 267 -9.04 -6.41 -14.64
C SER A 267 -9.75 -7.39 -13.73
N ILE A 268 -10.71 -8.14 -14.28
CA ILE A 268 -11.46 -9.19 -13.58
C ILE A 268 -11.39 -10.44 -14.43
N SER A 269 -10.93 -11.55 -13.86
CA SER A 269 -10.90 -12.86 -14.50
C SER A 269 -10.95 -13.97 -13.46
N GLY A 270 -11.65 -15.06 -13.77
CA GLY A 270 -11.75 -16.23 -12.88
C GLY A 270 -12.29 -15.89 -11.48
N GLY A 271 -13.18 -14.91 -11.34
CA GLY A 271 -13.71 -14.46 -10.05
C GLY A 271 -12.73 -13.65 -9.19
N ILE A 272 -11.52 -13.38 -9.68
CA ILE A 272 -10.52 -12.53 -9.03
C ILE A 272 -10.47 -11.18 -9.73
N CYS A 273 -10.50 -10.11 -8.92
CA CYS A 273 -10.24 -8.76 -9.38
C CYS A 273 -8.82 -8.33 -9.00
N CYS A 274 -8.12 -7.72 -9.94
CA CYS A 274 -6.84 -7.06 -9.70
C CYS A 274 -6.91 -5.60 -10.12
N VAL A 275 -6.43 -4.71 -9.26
CA VAL A 275 -6.18 -3.30 -9.58
C VAL A 275 -4.68 -3.05 -9.49
N GLN A 276 -4.08 -2.73 -10.62
CA GLN A 276 -2.66 -2.42 -10.74
C GLN A 276 -2.47 -0.91 -10.69
N VAL A 277 -1.62 -0.42 -9.81
CA VAL A 277 -1.28 1.01 -9.68
C VAL A 277 0.18 1.22 -10.02
N PHE A 278 0.46 2.17 -10.93
CA PHE A 278 1.81 2.65 -11.24
C PHE A 278 1.94 4.09 -10.75
N PHE A 279 3.11 4.41 -10.21
CA PHE A 279 3.41 5.74 -9.70
C PHE A 279 4.42 6.44 -10.58
N ILE A 280 4.00 7.49 -11.26
CA ILE A 280 4.86 8.34 -12.08
C ILE A 280 5.07 9.66 -11.36
N ARG A 281 6.30 10.03 -11.11
CA ARG A 281 6.69 11.31 -10.54
C ARG A 281 7.95 11.80 -11.25
N ASN A 282 7.93 13.06 -11.69
CA ASN A 282 9.03 13.68 -12.43
C ASN A 282 9.45 12.84 -13.66
N ALA A 283 8.48 12.38 -14.44
CA ALA A 283 8.67 11.49 -15.59
C ALA A 283 9.36 10.13 -15.26
N CYS A 284 9.54 9.81 -13.98
CA CYS A 284 10.15 8.57 -13.51
C CYS A 284 9.08 7.60 -12.98
N ASN A 285 9.22 6.32 -13.32
CA ASN A 285 8.38 5.26 -12.78
C ASN A 285 8.91 4.77 -11.42
N TYR A 286 8.19 5.03 -10.34
CA TYR A 286 8.52 4.58 -8.98
C TYR A 286 8.03 3.16 -8.66
N GLY A 287 7.66 2.41 -9.70
CA GLY A 287 7.21 1.03 -9.62
C GLY A 287 5.69 0.89 -9.64
N ASN A 288 5.26 -0.35 -9.51
CA ASN A 288 3.85 -0.71 -9.52
C ASN A 288 3.48 -1.65 -8.37
N THR A 289 2.20 -1.66 -8.03
CA THR A 289 1.65 -2.56 -7.00
C THR A 289 0.32 -3.12 -7.47
N ALA A 290 0.16 -4.44 -7.33
CA ALA A 290 -1.09 -5.14 -7.56
C ALA A 290 -1.90 -5.19 -6.25
N PHE A 291 -3.15 -4.79 -6.32
CA PHE A 291 -4.14 -4.92 -5.26
C PHE A 291 -5.21 -5.91 -5.69
N PHE A 292 -5.67 -6.72 -4.77
CA PHE A 292 -6.74 -7.68 -4.99
C PHE A 292 -7.93 -7.34 -4.09
N PRO A 293 -8.78 -6.38 -4.50
CA PRO A 293 -9.96 -6.01 -3.75
C PRO A 293 -10.88 -7.23 -3.60
N ARG A 294 -11.53 -7.33 -2.44
CA ARG A 294 -12.60 -8.32 -2.27
C ARG A 294 -13.82 -7.82 -3.01
N THR A 295 -14.13 -8.48 -4.11
CA THR A 295 -15.30 -8.20 -4.95
C THR A 295 -16.20 -9.44 -5.01
N ASN A 296 -17.43 -9.26 -5.42
CA ASN A 296 -18.30 -10.38 -5.76
C ASN A 296 -18.30 -10.56 -7.29
N SER A 297 -18.61 -11.76 -7.74
CA SER A 297 -18.58 -12.16 -9.16
C SER A 297 -19.48 -11.32 -10.10
N SER A 298 -20.39 -10.52 -9.56
CA SER A 298 -21.33 -9.67 -10.33
C SER A 298 -20.94 -8.19 -10.40
N GLU A 299 -19.79 -7.79 -9.83
CA GLU A 299 -19.35 -6.39 -9.85
C GLU A 299 -18.74 -6.04 -11.20
N ASP A 300 -19.08 -4.85 -11.72
CA ASP A 300 -18.45 -4.29 -12.90
C ASP A 300 -17.14 -3.56 -12.57
N ILE A 301 -16.28 -3.43 -13.58
CA ILE A 301 -14.97 -2.77 -13.43
C ILE A 301 -15.12 -1.31 -12.99
N LYS A 302 -16.16 -0.59 -13.45
CA LYS A 302 -16.40 0.81 -13.08
C LYS A 302 -16.66 0.96 -11.59
N SER A 303 -17.48 0.08 -11.01
CA SER A 303 -17.77 0.05 -9.58
C SER A 303 -16.52 -0.28 -8.77
N VAL A 304 -15.70 -1.22 -9.26
CA VAL A 304 -14.41 -1.55 -8.62
C VAL A 304 -13.46 -0.37 -8.62
N VAL A 305 -13.27 0.29 -9.76
CA VAL A 305 -12.38 1.46 -9.89
C VAL A 305 -12.88 2.61 -9.01
N THR A 306 -14.19 2.84 -8.95
CA THR A 306 -14.81 3.86 -8.09
C THR A 306 -14.50 3.60 -6.61
N ALA A 307 -14.79 2.38 -6.15
CA ALA A 307 -14.55 1.99 -4.75
C ALA A 307 -13.05 1.99 -4.41
N PHE A 308 -12.21 1.54 -5.36
CA PHE A 308 -10.77 1.53 -5.20
C PHE A 308 -10.22 2.94 -5.01
N ILE A 309 -10.53 3.87 -5.91
CA ILE A 309 -10.06 5.26 -5.85
C ILE A 309 -10.46 5.91 -4.52
N GLY A 310 -11.73 5.78 -4.11
CA GLY A 310 -12.22 6.34 -2.86
C GLY A 310 -11.48 5.81 -1.62
N GLN A 311 -11.26 4.49 -1.55
CA GLN A 311 -10.56 3.87 -0.43
C GLN A 311 -9.05 4.09 -0.49
N PHE A 312 -8.46 4.02 -1.69
CA PHE A 312 -7.01 4.13 -1.88
C PHE A 312 -6.48 5.51 -1.48
N TYR A 313 -7.18 6.57 -1.84
CA TYR A 313 -6.76 7.94 -1.53
C TYR A 313 -7.31 8.48 -0.21
N SER A 314 -8.02 7.70 0.59
CA SER A 314 -8.53 8.17 1.89
C SER A 314 -7.45 8.70 2.83
N ASP A 315 -6.21 8.18 2.71
CA ASP A 315 -5.03 8.54 3.51
C ASP A 315 -3.78 8.84 2.66
N LYS A 316 -3.94 8.96 1.34
CA LYS A 316 -2.85 9.18 0.39
C LYS A 316 -3.13 10.45 -0.43
N ILE A 317 -2.08 11.16 -0.77
CA ILE A 317 -2.17 12.32 -1.67
C ILE A 317 -2.08 11.81 -3.11
N PRO A 318 -3.10 12.05 -3.95
CA PRO A 318 -3.08 11.69 -5.35
C PRO A 318 -2.09 12.54 -6.15
N ALA A 319 -1.66 12.01 -7.31
CA ALA A 319 -1.04 12.82 -8.35
C ALA A 319 -2.07 13.79 -8.95
N SER A 320 -1.60 14.88 -9.54
CA SER A 320 -2.47 15.84 -10.25
C SER A 320 -3.28 15.20 -11.39
N LEU A 321 -2.77 14.12 -11.97
CA LEU A 321 -3.43 13.32 -13.00
C LEU A 321 -3.56 11.85 -12.56
N ILE A 322 -4.77 11.32 -12.62
CA ILE A 322 -5.07 9.90 -12.41
C ILE A 322 -5.57 9.33 -13.74
N LEU A 323 -4.76 8.46 -14.35
CA LEU A 323 -5.15 7.72 -15.54
C LEU A 323 -5.81 6.41 -15.15
N VAL A 324 -6.97 6.11 -15.73
CA VAL A 324 -7.77 4.92 -15.39
C VAL A 324 -8.03 4.05 -16.62
N SER A 325 -8.07 2.73 -16.44
CA SER A 325 -8.45 1.79 -17.51
C SER A 325 -9.93 1.90 -17.87
N GLU A 326 -10.76 2.20 -16.88
CA GLU A 326 -12.18 2.44 -17.04
C GLU A 326 -12.61 3.63 -16.16
N LEU A 327 -13.44 4.54 -16.70
CA LEU A 327 -13.91 5.69 -15.94
C LEU A 327 -14.76 5.24 -14.76
N PRO A 328 -14.46 5.74 -13.55
CA PRO A 328 -15.30 5.45 -12.38
C PRO A 328 -16.70 6.05 -12.53
N ASN A 329 -17.63 5.54 -11.74
CA ASN A 329 -18.92 6.20 -11.59
C ASN A 329 -18.71 7.56 -10.90
N GLU A 330 -19.48 8.59 -11.31
CA GLU A 330 -19.44 9.91 -10.68
C GLU A 330 -18.03 10.56 -10.65
N VAL A 331 -17.33 10.56 -11.79
CA VAL A 331 -15.96 11.10 -11.95
C VAL A 331 -15.83 12.50 -11.32
N GLY A 332 -16.73 13.44 -11.65
CA GLY A 332 -16.65 14.81 -11.15
C GLY A 332 -16.76 14.94 -9.63
N LEU A 333 -17.49 14.02 -8.96
CA LEU A 333 -17.57 14.00 -7.51
C LEU A 333 -16.25 13.48 -6.90
N LEU A 334 -15.66 12.45 -7.49
CA LEU A 334 -14.34 11.94 -7.07
C LEU A 334 -13.26 13.01 -7.25
N GLU A 335 -13.20 13.67 -8.41
CA GLU A 335 -12.25 14.76 -8.67
C GLU A 335 -12.40 15.90 -7.65
N SER A 336 -13.65 16.29 -7.35
CA SER A 336 -13.94 17.33 -6.36
C SER A 336 -13.49 16.94 -4.95
N ALA A 337 -13.75 15.68 -4.56
CA ALA A 337 -13.36 15.17 -3.26
C ALA A 337 -11.82 15.09 -3.11
N LEU A 338 -11.14 14.55 -4.12
CA LEU A 338 -9.68 14.41 -4.13
C LEU A 338 -9.00 15.77 -4.22
N SER A 339 -9.53 16.71 -5.01
CA SER A 339 -8.99 18.08 -5.12
C SER A 339 -9.10 18.83 -3.79
N LYS A 340 -10.21 18.67 -3.06
CA LYS A 340 -10.38 19.26 -1.71
C LYS A 340 -9.38 18.66 -0.72
N GLN A 341 -9.13 17.36 -0.78
CA GLN A 341 -8.18 16.67 0.09
C GLN A 341 -6.73 17.04 -0.22
N ALA A 342 -6.37 17.15 -1.50
CA ALA A 342 -5.01 17.46 -1.96
C ALA A 342 -4.70 18.98 -1.94
N ALA A 343 -5.70 19.84 -1.73
CA ALA A 343 -5.61 21.30 -1.90
C ALA A 343 -5.08 21.71 -3.29
N SER A 344 -5.30 20.88 -4.31
CA SER A 344 -4.87 21.09 -5.70
C SER A 344 -5.85 20.42 -6.66
N LYS A 345 -5.91 20.91 -7.90
CA LYS A 345 -6.79 20.32 -8.92
C LYS A 345 -6.33 18.90 -9.28
N ILE A 346 -7.23 17.93 -9.18
CA ILE A 346 -7.02 16.54 -9.58
C ILE A 346 -7.91 16.25 -10.78
N GLU A 347 -7.33 15.59 -11.79
CA GLU A 347 -8.02 15.15 -13.00
C GLU A 347 -7.99 13.62 -13.08
N ILE A 348 -9.17 13.02 -13.40
CA ILE A 348 -9.30 11.58 -13.65
C ILE A 348 -9.67 11.39 -15.11
N SER A 349 -8.84 10.70 -15.88
CA SER A 349 -9.10 10.50 -17.30
C SER A 349 -8.77 9.09 -17.79
N LYS A 350 -9.51 8.65 -18.81
CA LYS A 350 -9.25 7.40 -19.55
C LYS A 350 -8.50 7.74 -20.83
N PRO A 351 -7.24 7.28 -20.99
CA PRO A 351 -6.46 7.63 -22.17
C PRO A 351 -6.91 6.83 -23.40
N GLU A 352 -7.23 7.53 -24.48
CA GLU A 352 -7.71 6.90 -25.72
C GLU A 352 -6.63 6.73 -26.78
N ARG A 353 -5.55 7.53 -26.76
CA ARG A 353 -4.51 7.56 -27.81
C ARG A 353 -3.14 7.98 -27.27
N GLY A 354 -2.11 7.81 -28.10
CA GLY A 354 -0.73 8.21 -27.80
C GLY A 354 -0.05 7.36 -26.72
N ASP A 355 0.98 7.91 -26.14
CA ASP A 355 1.81 7.19 -25.14
C ASP A 355 1.06 6.88 -23.86
N ARG A 356 0.10 7.73 -23.45
CA ARG A 356 -0.76 7.47 -22.29
C ARG A 356 -1.59 6.19 -22.47
N ARG A 357 -2.07 5.92 -23.69
CA ARG A 357 -2.79 4.67 -24.01
C ARG A 357 -1.85 3.46 -23.97
N LYS A 358 -0.65 3.57 -24.54
CA LYS A 358 0.35 2.46 -24.49
C LYS A 358 0.64 2.05 -23.06
N ILE A 359 0.88 3.03 -22.18
CA ILE A 359 1.13 2.79 -20.76
C ILE A 359 -0.08 2.14 -20.09
N MET A 360 -1.29 2.61 -20.39
CA MET A 360 -2.52 2.00 -19.85
C MET A 360 -2.69 0.56 -20.32
N THR A 361 -2.45 0.27 -21.61
CA THR A 361 -2.49 -1.10 -22.14
C THR A 361 -1.50 -2.02 -21.42
N MET A 362 -0.28 -1.54 -21.17
CA MET A 362 0.71 -2.28 -20.38
C MET A 362 0.23 -2.48 -18.93
N ALA A 363 -0.37 -1.46 -18.31
CA ALA A 363 -0.87 -1.57 -16.95
C ALA A 363 -2.02 -2.59 -16.83
N VAL A 364 -2.93 -2.63 -17.80
CA VAL A 364 -3.99 -3.63 -17.88
C VAL A 364 -3.41 -5.05 -18.01
N ARG A 365 -2.45 -5.24 -18.92
CA ARG A 365 -1.76 -6.53 -19.08
C ARG A 365 -1.08 -6.98 -17.78
N ASN A 366 -0.44 -6.07 -17.06
CA ASN A 366 0.16 -6.39 -15.76
C ASN A 366 -0.90 -6.82 -14.72
N ALA A 367 -2.10 -6.23 -14.75
CA ALA A 367 -3.21 -6.65 -13.89
C ALA A 367 -3.69 -8.07 -14.26
N GLU A 368 -3.82 -8.38 -15.54
CA GLU A 368 -4.18 -9.71 -16.05
C GLU A 368 -3.15 -10.78 -15.64
N GLU A 369 -1.87 -10.50 -15.88
CA GLU A 369 -0.78 -11.39 -15.46
C GLU A 369 -0.71 -11.58 -13.94
N ALA A 370 -1.05 -10.54 -13.16
CA ALA A 370 -1.12 -10.66 -11.70
C ALA A 370 -2.27 -11.58 -11.26
N ILE A 371 -3.41 -11.57 -11.96
CA ILE A 371 -4.53 -12.50 -11.72
C ILE A 371 -4.08 -13.93 -12.01
N VAL A 372 -3.44 -14.17 -13.16
CA VAL A 372 -2.95 -15.53 -13.52
C VAL A 372 -2.00 -16.06 -12.46
N ARG A 373 -1.04 -15.26 -12.01
CA ARG A 373 -0.14 -15.65 -10.91
C ARG A 373 -0.90 -15.95 -9.62
N LYS A 374 -1.88 -15.12 -9.26
CA LYS A 374 -2.68 -15.32 -8.04
C LYS A 374 -3.52 -16.60 -8.10
N LEU A 375 -4.10 -16.91 -9.25
CA LEU A 375 -4.85 -18.15 -9.46
C LEU A 375 -3.94 -19.38 -9.34
N ALA A 376 -2.76 -19.34 -9.96
CA ALA A 376 -1.77 -20.41 -9.88
C ALA A 376 -1.30 -20.63 -8.42
N ASP A 377 -0.98 -19.57 -7.69
CA ASP A 377 -0.60 -19.65 -6.28
C ASP A 377 -1.71 -20.27 -5.44
N THR A 378 -2.97 -19.87 -5.64
CA THR A 378 -4.11 -20.40 -4.88
C THR A 378 -4.34 -21.90 -5.19
N ALA A 379 -4.23 -22.32 -6.46
CA ALA A 379 -4.34 -23.72 -6.84
C ALA A 379 -3.20 -24.56 -6.22
N SER A 380 -1.97 -24.06 -6.24
CA SER A 380 -0.82 -24.70 -5.60
C SER A 380 -1.02 -24.85 -4.10
N HIS A 381 -1.49 -23.82 -3.40
CA HIS A 381 -1.75 -23.90 -1.97
C HIS A 381 -2.83 -24.93 -1.61
N ARG A 382 -3.92 -25.00 -2.39
CA ARG A 382 -4.96 -26.01 -2.18
C ARG A 382 -4.40 -27.43 -2.33
N ARG A 383 -3.65 -27.67 -3.40
CA ARG A 383 -3.01 -28.98 -3.62
C ARG A 383 -2.09 -29.36 -2.46
N LEU A 384 -1.27 -28.44 -1.95
CA LEU A 384 -0.40 -28.69 -0.79
C LEU A 384 -1.20 -28.99 0.48
N LEU A 385 -2.36 -28.36 0.68
CA LEU A 385 -3.24 -28.66 1.80
C LEU A 385 -3.89 -30.04 1.66
N ASP A 386 -4.31 -30.44 0.46
CA ASP A 386 -4.83 -31.77 0.19
C ASP A 386 -3.76 -32.83 0.42
N GLU A 387 -2.52 -32.61 -0.03
CA GLU A 387 -1.37 -33.48 0.25
C GLU A 387 -1.09 -33.59 1.77
N LEU A 388 -1.13 -32.47 2.50
CA LEU A 388 -0.95 -32.46 3.96
C LEU A 388 -2.07 -33.24 4.67
N THR A 389 -3.31 -33.07 4.23
CA THR A 389 -4.48 -33.80 4.74
C THR A 389 -4.28 -35.30 4.63
N ASN A 390 -3.80 -35.75 3.47
CA ASN A 390 -3.52 -37.18 3.23
C ASN A 390 -2.36 -37.71 4.08
N VAL A 391 -1.26 -36.90 4.22
CA VAL A 391 -0.08 -37.32 5.00
C VAL A 391 -0.38 -37.40 6.50
N LEU A 392 -1.24 -36.49 7.00
CA LEU A 392 -1.60 -36.46 8.42
C LEU A 392 -2.91 -37.23 8.73
N GLU A 393 -3.48 -37.89 7.73
CA GLU A 393 -4.73 -38.69 7.85
C GLU A 393 -5.87 -37.86 8.50
N LEU A 394 -6.01 -36.58 8.07
CA LEU A 394 -7.07 -35.71 8.56
C LEU A 394 -8.38 -35.98 7.78
N ASP A 395 -9.52 -35.85 8.45
CA ASP A 395 -10.84 -36.00 7.84
C ASP A 395 -11.16 -34.94 6.79
N GLU A 396 -10.68 -33.69 7.01
CA GLU A 396 -10.89 -32.55 6.13
C GLU A 396 -9.62 -31.69 6.01
N PRO A 397 -9.42 -30.97 4.89
CA PRO A 397 -8.31 -30.04 4.73
C PRO A 397 -8.36 -28.92 5.79
N PRO A 398 -7.24 -28.64 6.48
CA PRO A 398 -7.22 -27.66 7.55
C PRO A 398 -7.51 -26.26 7.02
N SER A 399 -8.49 -25.60 7.61
CA SER A 399 -8.82 -24.19 7.29
C SER A 399 -7.81 -23.20 7.87
N ARG A 400 -7.01 -23.65 8.86
CA ARG A 400 -6.00 -22.84 9.54
C ARG A 400 -4.87 -23.71 10.07
N ILE A 401 -3.64 -23.31 9.77
CA ILE A 401 -2.42 -23.92 10.29
C ILE A 401 -1.64 -22.86 11.04
N GLU A 402 -1.26 -23.12 12.28
CA GLU A 402 -0.41 -22.26 13.08
C GLU A 402 0.95 -22.95 13.31
N ILE A 403 2.02 -22.23 13.02
CA ILE A 403 3.39 -22.70 13.19
C ILE A 403 4.05 -21.80 14.22
N TYR A 404 4.67 -22.39 15.21
CA TYR A 404 5.31 -21.72 16.32
C TYR A 404 6.81 -21.98 16.31
N ASP A 405 7.57 -20.94 16.56
CA ASP A 405 9.03 -21.00 16.65
C ASP A 405 9.54 -20.10 17.77
N ASN A 406 10.59 -20.52 18.46
CA ASN A 406 11.24 -19.79 19.55
C ASN A 406 12.67 -19.43 19.16
N SER A 407 13.15 -18.30 19.66
CA SER A 407 14.52 -17.86 19.46
C SER A 407 15.01 -17.04 20.64
N HIS A 408 16.28 -17.21 20.99
CA HIS A 408 17.00 -16.40 21.97
C HIS A 408 18.48 -16.25 21.59
N ILE A 409 19.16 -15.27 22.15
CA ILE A 409 20.61 -15.06 21.96
C ILE A 409 21.33 -15.52 23.24
N GLN A 410 21.81 -16.77 23.27
CA GLN A 410 22.49 -17.36 24.43
C GLN A 410 21.71 -17.18 25.76
N GLY A 411 20.38 -17.44 25.71
CA GLY A 411 19.46 -17.23 26.83
C GLY A 411 18.87 -15.82 26.93
N ALA A 412 19.54 -14.80 26.40
CA ALA A 412 19.05 -13.42 26.44
C ALA A 412 18.02 -13.10 25.34
N PHE A 413 17.11 -12.16 25.63
CA PHE A 413 16.08 -11.68 24.68
C PHE A 413 15.18 -12.76 24.11
N PRO A 414 14.59 -13.64 24.93
CA PRO A 414 13.77 -14.74 24.46
C PRO A 414 12.48 -14.22 23.79
N VAL A 415 12.20 -14.74 22.60
CA VAL A 415 11.05 -14.33 21.79
C VAL A 415 10.45 -15.53 21.08
N GLY A 416 9.11 -15.57 20.98
CA GLY A 416 8.39 -16.53 20.17
C GLY A 416 7.68 -15.87 19.01
N ALA A 417 7.51 -16.60 17.94
CA ALA A 417 6.78 -16.20 16.76
C ALA A 417 5.70 -17.22 16.41
N MET A 418 4.52 -16.73 16.02
CA MET A 418 3.44 -17.53 15.44
C MET A 418 3.19 -17.09 14.02
N VAL A 419 3.30 -18.02 13.09
CA VAL A 419 2.97 -17.85 11.67
C VAL A 419 1.67 -18.59 11.39
N VAL A 420 0.80 -18.00 10.57
CA VAL A 420 -0.51 -18.56 10.24
C VAL A 420 -0.62 -18.76 8.73
N ALA A 421 -1.01 -19.96 8.32
CA ALA A 421 -1.39 -20.30 6.96
C ALA A 421 -2.89 -20.64 6.88
N THR A 422 -3.50 -20.33 5.74
CA THR A 422 -4.89 -20.61 5.40
C THR A 422 -4.95 -21.15 3.96
N PRO A 423 -6.09 -21.65 3.47
CA PRO A 423 -6.24 -22.06 2.08
C PRO A 423 -5.87 -20.98 1.04
N ASP A 424 -5.98 -19.70 1.42
CA ASP A 424 -5.60 -18.55 0.59
C ASP A 424 -4.09 -18.21 0.69
N GLY A 425 -3.30 -18.98 1.44
CA GLY A 425 -1.89 -18.76 1.73
C GLY A 425 -1.61 -18.17 3.10
N PHE A 426 -0.44 -17.55 3.29
CA PHE A 426 0.00 -17.02 4.57
C PHE A 426 -0.79 -15.79 5.04
N ALA A 427 -1.48 -15.90 6.17
CA ALA A 427 -2.29 -14.84 6.77
C ALA A 427 -1.43 -13.94 7.67
N LYS A 428 -0.63 -13.05 7.08
CA LYS A 428 0.33 -12.19 7.81
C LYS A 428 -0.31 -11.28 8.87
N SER A 429 -1.57 -10.91 8.73
CA SER A 429 -2.32 -10.15 9.73
C SER A 429 -2.59 -10.92 11.02
N ALA A 430 -2.58 -12.26 10.93
CA ALA A 430 -2.78 -13.16 12.06
C ALA A 430 -1.47 -13.57 12.76
N TYR A 431 -0.31 -13.15 12.25
CA TYR A 431 0.98 -13.42 12.89
C TYR A 431 1.04 -12.75 14.26
N ARG A 432 1.70 -13.42 15.21
CA ARG A 432 1.92 -12.90 16.55
C ARG A 432 3.38 -13.03 16.92
N LYS A 433 3.84 -12.06 17.73
CA LYS A 433 5.14 -12.10 18.40
C LYS A 433 4.88 -12.16 19.91
N PHE A 434 5.54 -13.07 20.59
CA PHE A 434 5.45 -13.26 22.02
C PHE A 434 6.79 -12.87 22.64
N ASN A 435 6.82 -11.76 23.38
CA ASN A 435 7.96 -11.50 24.28
C ASN A 435 7.79 -12.42 25.50
N MET A 436 8.79 -13.22 25.82
CA MET A 436 8.74 -14.13 26.96
C MET A 436 8.77 -13.37 28.26
N ARG A 437 8.11 -13.91 29.28
CA ARG A 437 7.99 -13.33 30.61
C ARG A 437 8.73 -14.22 31.61
N ASN A 438 9.57 -13.61 32.46
CA ASN A 438 10.33 -14.30 33.52
C ASN A 438 9.53 -14.40 34.81
N GLU A 439 8.29 -13.86 34.82
CA GLU A 439 7.42 -13.83 35.98
C GLU A 439 6.05 -14.40 35.68
N GLY A 440 5.33 -14.89 36.67
CA GLY A 440 3.99 -15.42 36.58
C GLY A 440 3.90 -16.94 36.47
N LYS A 441 2.69 -17.49 36.24
CA LYS A 441 2.39 -18.93 36.28
C LYS A 441 3.21 -19.78 35.31
N TYR A 442 3.66 -19.19 34.22
CA TYR A 442 4.46 -19.84 33.17
C TYR A 442 5.77 -19.08 32.92
N ALA A 443 6.44 -18.67 34.00
CA ALA A 443 7.73 -17.99 33.91
C ALA A 443 8.75 -18.83 33.14
N VAL A 444 9.58 -18.18 32.33
CA VAL A 444 10.61 -18.80 31.48
C VAL A 444 11.96 -18.46 32.08
N GLN A 445 12.80 -19.49 32.31
CA GLN A 445 14.22 -19.32 32.63
C GLN A 445 15.06 -19.16 31.36
N ASP A 446 16.22 -18.53 31.50
CA ASP A 446 17.10 -18.27 30.37
C ASP A 446 17.54 -19.58 29.69
N GLY A 447 17.25 -19.68 28.36
CA GLY A 447 17.62 -20.82 27.54
C GLY A 447 16.69 -22.04 27.61
N ASP A 448 15.52 -21.95 28.30
CA ASP A 448 14.54 -23.05 28.37
C ASP A 448 13.50 -22.91 27.20
N ASP A 449 13.83 -23.53 26.07
CA ASP A 449 12.95 -23.53 24.87
C ASP A 449 11.59 -24.22 25.11
N PHE A 450 11.57 -25.26 25.99
CA PHE A 450 10.32 -25.94 26.32
C PHE A 450 9.40 -25.05 27.18
N ALA A 451 9.93 -24.32 28.14
CA ALA A 451 9.17 -23.35 28.90
C ALA A 451 8.69 -22.19 28.01
N MET A 452 9.54 -21.73 27.08
CA MET A 452 9.16 -20.71 26.09
C MET A 452 7.98 -21.18 25.23
N MET A 453 8.04 -22.39 24.67
CA MET A 453 6.97 -22.96 23.86
C MET A 453 5.68 -23.11 24.70
N ARG A 454 5.79 -23.63 25.90
CA ARG A 454 4.65 -23.77 26.83
C ARG A 454 3.99 -22.44 27.13
N GLN A 455 4.77 -21.40 27.47
CA GLN A 455 4.24 -20.06 27.73
C GLN A 455 3.54 -19.48 26.52
N MET A 456 4.08 -19.66 25.32
CA MET A 456 3.52 -19.16 24.07
C MET A 456 2.16 -19.82 23.75
N ILE A 457 2.09 -21.15 23.85
CA ILE A 457 0.88 -21.90 23.57
C ILE A 457 -0.24 -21.54 24.59
N TYR A 458 0.07 -21.48 25.89
CA TYR A 458 -0.92 -21.06 26.89
C TYR A 458 -1.46 -19.66 26.58
N ARG A 459 -0.59 -18.68 26.32
CA ARG A 459 -1.01 -17.30 25.99
C ARG A 459 -1.73 -17.17 24.65
N ARG A 460 -1.72 -18.19 23.82
CA ARG A 460 -2.48 -18.22 22.57
C ARG A 460 -3.91 -18.71 22.77
N PHE A 461 -4.13 -19.62 23.71
CA PHE A 461 -5.40 -20.32 23.91
C PHE A 461 -6.12 -19.93 25.21
N GLU A 462 -5.50 -19.18 26.12
CA GLU A 462 -6.18 -18.44 27.18
C GLU A 462 -6.88 -17.18 26.60
#